data_111371df87cd36bb9b2662cdf18938c4
#
_entry.id   111371df87cd36bb9b2662cdf18938c4
#
_cell.length_a   1.000
_cell.length_b   1.000
_cell.length_c   1.000
_cell.angle_alpha   90.00
_cell.angle_beta   90.00
_cell.angle_gamma   90.00
#
_symmetry.space_group_name_H-M   'P 1'
#
loop_
_entity.id
_entity.type
_entity.pdbx_description
1 polymer ?
#
loop_
_entity_poly.entity_id
_entity_poly.type
_entity_poly.pdbx_seq_one_letter_code
_entity_poly.pdbx_strand_id
1 'polypeptide(L)'
;MLKFKTLASMASVAALIGVVWTAPVQAQKYQFKLTSFVPAKGGFWNNYMGRFISAVNLMTNGEVKIKGYSVGVLAGPFDGWKAVQKGTADICYCYPGFAINADPSNGIFAGMVGGMPMEEFMHWFVAGDGTKLLTEMRSKTQKLHPVVTGFGPTEIFLHSHRKIQTIADLKGMKIRTAGAWADILKQVGASPTVLPPADIYTALERRVIDGTEFTSPSTNIKLGFHKIAKYIVVPGIHSPSHMNEAVFNQATWKSLPKKIQEQITAAGLYAGFGTAMKAGVDDLKAMETMSKGKNEWVSLTADAQQKIKDLGREWSFDQAKKQSAKGNPWMAKVAGSYWGFYDRWKKYGTYRHN
;
A
#
# COMPACT_ATOMS: atom_id res chain seq x y z
N MET A 1 25.47 -34.49 89.13
CA MET A 1 26.34 -33.41 88.62
C MET A 1 26.52 -33.68 87.11
N LEU A 2 25.68 -33.07 86.27
CA LEU A 2 25.78 -33.16 84.81
C LEU A 2 26.18 -31.76 84.25
N LYS A 3 27.30 -31.72 83.54
CA LYS A 3 27.78 -30.51 82.87
C LYS A 3 27.14 -30.43 81.49
N PHE A 4 26.35 -29.38 81.20
CA PHE A 4 25.89 -29.02 79.88
C PHE A 4 26.98 -28.29 79.12
N LYS A 5 27.34 -28.80 77.89
CA LYS A 5 28.18 -28.14 76.89
C LYS A 5 27.27 -27.39 75.91
N THR A 6 27.38 -26.10 75.83
CA THR A 6 26.75 -25.24 74.85
C THR A 6 27.48 -25.35 73.50
N LEU A 7 26.75 -25.77 72.45
CA LEU A 7 27.20 -25.66 71.06
C LEU A 7 26.74 -24.33 70.50
N ALA A 8 27.68 -23.54 70.05
CA ALA A 8 27.43 -22.32 69.31
C ALA A 8 27.32 -22.71 67.80
N SER A 9 26.15 -22.52 67.17
CA SER A 9 25.97 -22.70 65.74
C SER A 9 26.27 -21.37 65.03
N MET A 10 27.31 -21.35 64.21
CA MET A 10 27.58 -20.24 63.26
C MET A 10 26.68 -20.42 62.07
N ALA A 11 25.69 -19.51 61.93
CA ALA A 11 24.89 -19.39 60.70
C ALA A 11 25.66 -18.54 59.68
N SER A 12 26.12 -19.17 58.62
CA SER A 12 26.73 -18.49 57.46
C SER A 12 25.61 -17.92 56.57
N VAL A 13 25.47 -16.59 56.55
CA VAL A 13 24.60 -15.87 55.62
C VAL A 13 25.33 -15.75 54.28
N ALA A 14 24.96 -16.58 53.31
CA ALA A 14 25.42 -16.43 51.95
C ALA A 14 24.62 -15.28 51.28
N ALA A 15 25.26 -14.14 51.09
CA ALA A 15 24.71 -13.02 50.31
C ALA A 15 24.71 -13.40 48.79
N LEU A 16 23.56 -13.76 48.27
CA LEU A 16 23.33 -13.87 46.82
C LEU A 16 23.33 -12.47 46.20
N ILE A 17 24.48 -12.05 45.68
CA ILE A 17 24.56 -10.86 44.82
C ILE A 17 23.96 -11.23 43.49
N GLY A 18 22.67 -10.91 43.28
CA GLY A 18 22.00 -10.99 42.01
C GLY A 18 22.61 -9.98 41.03
N VAL A 19 23.46 -10.44 40.13
CA VAL A 19 23.90 -9.64 38.99
C VAL A 19 22.70 -9.42 38.09
N VAL A 20 22.03 -8.28 38.25
CA VAL A 20 21.01 -7.83 37.29
C VAL A 20 21.75 -7.46 36.01
N TRP A 21 21.73 -8.37 35.07
CA TRP A 21 22.15 -8.07 33.68
C TRP A 21 21.15 -7.04 33.10
N THR A 22 21.42 -5.76 33.27
CA THR A 22 20.79 -4.73 32.49
C THR A 22 21.35 -4.87 31.07
N ALA A 23 20.58 -5.47 30.18
CA ALA A 23 20.89 -5.42 28.75
C ALA A 23 21.07 -3.93 28.38
N PRO A 24 22.17 -3.53 27.72
CA PRO A 24 22.39 -2.15 27.35
C PRO A 24 21.20 -1.70 26.50
N VAL A 25 20.46 -0.68 26.99
CA VAL A 25 19.48 0.01 26.16
C VAL A 25 20.26 0.62 25.02
N GLN A 26 20.16 -0.02 23.84
CA GLN A 26 20.87 0.44 22.66
C GLN A 26 20.34 1.83 22.31
N ALA A 27 21.21 2.83 22.35
CA ALA A 27 20.86 4.21 22.09
C ALA A 27 20.26 4.33 20.68
N GLN A 28 19.13 5.04 20.58
CA GLN A 28 18.49 5.37 19.30
C GLN A 28 19.46 6.22 18.48
N LYS A 29 20.03 5.65 17.42
CA LYS A 29 21.02 6.33 16.57
C LYS A 29 20.37 7.14 15.46
N TYR A 30 19.22 6.66 14.96
CA TYR A 30 18.52 7.26 13.83
C TYR A 30 17.08 7.56 14.20
N GLN A 31 16.64 8.79 14.01
CA GLN A 31 15.27 9.22 14.28
C GLN A 31 14.70 9.86 13.02
N PHE A 32 13.55 9.36 12.57
CA PHE A 32 12.90 9.83 11.35
C PHE A 32 11.47 10.28 11.58
N LYS A 33 11.09 11.36 10.90
CA LYS A 33 9.71 11.83 10.79
C LYS A 33 9.09 11.23 9.53
N LEU A 34 8.01 10.47 9.69
CA LEU A 34 7.27 9.88 8.58
C LEU A 34 5.94 10.61 8.41
N THR A 35 5.73 11.22 7.23
CA THR A 35 4.42 11.76 6.83
C THR A 35 3.57 10.68 6.16
N SER A 36 2.24 10.81 6.21
CA SER A 36 1.30 9.84 5.66
C SER A 36 0.11 10.54 5.01
N PHE A 37 -0.55 9.84 4.09
CA PHE A 37 -1.79 10.30 3.47
C PHE A 37 -3.06 9.87 4.23
N VAL A 38 -2.91 9.19 5.36
CA VAL A 38 -4.02 8.67 6.17
C VAL A 38 -4.07 9.30 7.57
N PRO A 39 -5.26 9.35 8.20
CA PRO A 39 -5.42 9.80 9.58
C PRO A 39 -4.66 8.90 10.57
N ALA A 40 -4.18 9.51 11.65
CA ALA A 40 -3.49 8.81 12.73
C ALA A 40 -4.47 8.03 13.59
N LYS A 41 -5.00 7.02 13.23
CA LYS A 41 -5.81 6.01 13.97
C LYS A 41 -6.62 5.23 12.93
N GLY A 42 -6.95 4.01 13.29
CA GLY A 42 -7.80 3.15 12.46
C GLY A 42 -7.02 2.05 11.73
N GLY A 43 -7.77 1.21 11.04
CA GLY A 43 -7.23 -0.02 10.48
C GLY A 43 -6.17 0.19 9.41
N PHE A 44 -6.30 1.24 8.59
CA PHE A 44 -5.33 1.52 7.54
C PHE A 44 -3.98 1.94 8.14
N TRP A 45 -3.99 2.85 9.12
CA TRP A 45 -2.79 3.23 9.84
C TRP A 45 -2.10 2.02 10.48
N ASN A 46 -2.85 1.24 11.28
CA ASN A 46 -2.27 0.15 12.07
C ASN A 46 -1.80 -1.03 11.21
N ASN A 47 -2.56 -1.41 10.19
CA ASN A 47 -2.28 -2.59 9.38
C ASN A 47 -1.20 -2.37 8.34
N TYR A 48 -0.99 -1.14 7.89
CA TYR A 48 -0.02 -0.80 6.84
C TYR A 48 1.18 -0.06 7.43
N MET A 49 1.06 1.23 7.67
CA MET A 49 2.17 2.07 8.12
C MET A 49 2.70 1.67 9.50
N GLY A 50 1.80 1.40 10.46
CA GLY A 50 2.19 0.99 11.82
C GLY A 50 2.95 -0.34 11.83
N ARG A 51 2.56 -1.28 10.96
CA ARG A 51 3.28 -2.55 10.79
C ARG A 51 4.70 -2.32 10.29
N PHE A 52 4.89 -1.44 9.30
CA PHE A 52 6.23 -1.09 8.82
C PHE A 52 7.07 -0.44 9.91
N ILE A 53 6.54 0.55 10.63
CA ILE A 53 7.25 1.20 11.74
C ILE A 53 7.67 0.20 12.80
N SER A 54 6.77 -0.70 13.21
CA SER A 54 7.06 -1.73 14.20
C SER A 54 8.11 -2.72 13.71
N ALA A 55 8.04 -3.12 12.45
CA ALA A 55 9.01 -4.04 11.84
C ALA A 55 10.42 -3.41 11.77
N VAL A 56 10.53 -2.13 11.39
CA VAL A 56 11.82 -1.40 11.40
C VAL A 56 12.39 -1.35 12.80
N ASN A 57 11.60 -0.97 13.79
CA ASN A 57 12.07 -0.90 15.19
C ASN A 57 12.57 -2.28 15.66
N LEU A 58 11.84 -3.34 15.37
CA LEU A 58 12.20 -4.71 15.74
C LEU A 58 13.49 -5.17 15.05
N MET A 59 13.57 -5.05 13.72
CA MET A 59 14.69 -5.57 12.94
C MET A 59 15.98 -4.79 13.12
N THR A 60 15.89 -3.50 13.51
CA THR A 60 17.04 -2.67 13.82
C THR A 60 17.40 -2.69 15.32
N ASN A 61 16.73 -3.55 16.11
CA ASN A 61 16.91 -3.64 17.56
C ASN A 61 16.80 -2.25 18.25
N GLY A 62 15.86 -1.40 17.77
CA GLY A 62 15.64 -0.06 18.31
C GLY A 62 16.65 1.02 17.87
N GLU A 63 17.66 0.69 17.07
CA GLU A 63 18.60 1.70 16.54
C GLU A 63 17.90 2.74 15.66
N VAL A 64 16.85 2.32 14.92
CA VAL A 64 16.03 3.21 14.09
C VAL A 64 14.67 3.43 14.73
N LYS A 65 14.34 4.68 15.00
CA LYS A 65 13.02 5.10 15.47
C LYS A 65 12.30 5.95 14.44
N ILE A 66 11.12 5.52 14.04
CA ILE A 66 10.26 6.27 13.11
C ILE A 66 9.06 6.82 13.87
N LYS A 67 8.90 8.15 13.87
CA LYS A 67 7.70 8.81 14.38
C LYS A 67 6.76 9.09 13.22
N GLY A 68 5.61 8.39 13.18
CA GLY A 68 4.57 8.59 12.19
C GLY A 68 3.70 9.80 12.51
N TYR A 69 3.35 10.56 11.49
CA TYR A 69 2.47 11.72 11.55
C TYR A 69 1.28 11.54 10.63
N SER A 70 0.12 11.92 11.10
CA SER A 70 -1.14 11.93 10.37
C SER A 70 -1.10 12.85 9.15
N VAL A 71 -1.97 12.57 8.19
CA VAL A 71 -2.23 13.48 7.07
C VAL A 71 -2.49 14.91 7.58
N GLY A 72 -1.95 15.91 6.88
CA GLY A 72 -2.13 17.33 7.21
C GLY A 72 -1.17 17.87 8.26
N VAL A 73 -0.40 17.03 8.98
CA VAL A 73 0.54 17.53 10.02
C VAL A 73 1.87 17.98 9.42
N LEU A 74 2.49 17.18 8.56
CA LEU A 74 3.75 17.53 7.89
C LEU A 74 3.53 17.83 6.40
N ALA A 75 2.51 17.22 5.79
CA ALA A 75 2.16 17.41 4.39
C ALA A 75 0.67 17.13 4.15
N GLY A 76 0.12 17.73 3.10
CA GLY A 76 -1.18 17.36 2.57
C GLY A 76 -1.21 15.92 2.04
N PRO A 77 -2.42 15.40 1.75
CA PRO A 77 -2.61 13.98 1.40
C PRO A 77 -1.85 13.54 0.15
N PHE A 78 -1.55 14.46 -0.76
CA PHE A 78 -0.89 14.18 -2.04
C PHE A 78 0.51 14.79 -2.15
N ASP A 79 1.03 15.42 -1.09
CA ASP A 79 2.29 16.16 -1.12
C ASP A 79 3.44 15.48 -0.34
N GLY A 80 3.23 14.24 0.12
CA GLY A 80 4.23 13.54 0.94
C GLY A 80 5.60 13.41 0.28
N TRP A 81 5.66 13.11 -1.03
CA TRP A 81 6.92 13.06 -1.79
C TRP A 81 7.65 14.39 -1.80
N LYS A 82 6.90 15.47 -2.03
CA LYS A 82 7.47 16.83 -2.02
C LYS A 82 8.00 17.22 -0.64
N ALA A 83 7.28 16.80 0.43
CA ALA A 83 7.73 17.04 1.80
C ALA A 83 9.07 16.35 2.10
N VAL A 84 9.25 15.12 1.60
CA VAL A 84 10.51 14.38 1.73
C VAL A 84 11.62 15.02 0.89
N GLN A 85 11.33 15.45 -0.32
CA GLN A 85 12.30 16.16 -1.17
C GLN A 85 12.79 17.46 -0.54
N LYS A 86 11.90 18.19 0.15
CA LYS A 86 12.18 19.46 0.84
C LYS A 86 12.78 19.28 2.25
N GLY A 87 12.86 18.06 2.76
CA GLY A 87 13.35 17.77 4.12
C GLY A 87 12.37 18.11 5.25
N THR A 88 11.09 18.44 4.95
CA THR A 88 10.04 18.64 5.97
C THR A 88 9.72 17.33 6.68
N ALA A 89 9.77 16.22 5.95
CA ALA A 89 9.70 14.85 6.46
C ALA A 89 10.92 14.07 5.95
N ASP A 90 11.32 13.02 6.68
CA ASP A 90 12.41 12.13 6.27
C ASP A 90 11.88 10.99 5.40
N ILE A 91 10.64 10.59 5.65
CA ILE A 91 9.96 9.48 5.00
C ILE A 91 8.52 9.90 4.65
N CYS A 92 8.04 9.48 3.47
CA CYS A 92 6.63 9.48 3.13
C CYS A 92 6.13 8.03 3.06
N TYR A 93 5.05 7.72 3.77
CA TYR A 93 4.26 6.51 3.49
C TYR A 93 3.24 6.87 2.41
N CYS A 94 3.42 6.32 1.22
CA CYS A 94 2.79 6.80 0.01
C CYS A 94 2.14 5.68 -0.81
N TYR A 95 1.13 6.05 -1.60
CA TYR A 95 0.55 5.22 -2.65
C TYR A 95 0.99 5.78 -4.01
N PRO A 96 1.71 5.03 -4.86
CA PRO A 96 2.26 5.53 -6.11
C PRO A 96 1.23 6.20 -7.03
N GLY A 97 0.00 5.71 -7.05
CA GLY A 97 -1.08 6.25 -7.88
C GLY A 97 -1.37 7.74 -7.68
N PHE A 98 -1.02 8.31 -6.52
CA PHE A 98 -1.14 9.76 -6.29
C PHE A 98 -0.07 10.59 -7.00
N ALA A 99 1.01 9.97 -7.45
CA ALA A 99 2.09 10.63 -8.18
C ALA A 99 2.03 10.40 -9.70
N ILE A 100 0.89 9.91 -10.23
CA ILE A 100 0.75 9.56 -11.66
C ILE A 100 1.00 10.77 -12.59
N ASN A 101 0.64 11.97 -12.15
CA ASN A 101 0.88 13.21 -12.91
C ASN A 101 2.36 13.60 -12.98
N ALA A 102 3.18 13.13 -12.03
CA ALA A 102 4.62 13.35 -12.06
C ALA A 102 5.31 12.40 -13.04
N ASP A 103 4.87 11.14 -13.08
CA ASP A 103 5.30 10.14 -14.06
C ASP A 103 4.23 9.04 -14.16
N PRO A 104 3.69 8.76 -15.37
CA PRO A 104 2.65 7.73 -15.57
C PRO A 104 3.06 6.31 -15.16
N SER A 105 4.36 6.00 -15.08
CA SER A 105 4.85 4.70 -14.56
C SER A 105 4.32 4.41 -13.16
N ASN A 106 3.99 5.45 -12.39
CA ASN A 106 3.36 5.32 -11.08
C ASN A 106 2.01 4.58 -11.14
N GLY A 107 1.29 4.65 -12.26
CA GLY A 107 0.05 3.91 -12.45
C GLY A 107 0.27 2.39 -12.47
N ILE A 108 1.42 1.94 -13.02
CA ILE A 108 1.78 0.51 -13.03
C ILE A 108 2.26 0.07 -11.65
N PHE A 109 3.12 0.84 -11.00
CA PHE A 109 3.59 0.54 -9.64
C PHE A 109 2.46 0.57 -8.59
N ALA A 110 1.40 1.35 -8.85
CA ALA A 110 0.23 1.41 -7.98
C ALA A 110 -0.67 0.17 -8.05
N GLY A 111 -0.53 -0.66 -9.08
CA GLY A 111 -1.44 -1.74 -9.45
C GLY A 111 -2.22 -1.35 -10.70
N MET A 112 -1.90 -2.00 -11.84
CA MET A 112 -2.43 -1.59 -13.15
C MET A 112 -3.84 -2.13 -13.38
N VAL A 113 -4.69 -1.28 -13.96
CA VAL A 113 -6.04 -1.65 -14.41
C VAL A 113 -5.99 -2.90 -15.30
N GLY A 114 -6.78 -3.92 -14.97
CA GLY A 114 -6.82 -5.18 -15.71
C GLY A 114 -5.52 -5.99 -15.67
N GLY A 115 -4.57 -5.59 -14.82
CA GLY A 115 -3.25 -6.19 -14.72
C GLY A 115 -3.17 -7.39 -13.78
N MET A 116 -2.00 -7.57 -13.19
CA MET A 116 -1.68 -8.72 -12.34
C MET A 116 -2.49 -8.73 -11.03
N PRO A 117 -3.15 -9.83 -10.67
CA PRO A 117 -3.56 -10.11 -9.31
C PRO A 117 -2.41 -10.04 -8.31
N MET A 118 -2.73 -10.01 -7.01
CA MET A 118 -1.74 -9.74 -5.95
C MET A 118 -0.57 -10.72 -5.95
N GLU A 119 -0.79 -12.01 -6.18
CA GLU A 119 0.27 -13.01 -6.17
C GLU A 119 1.32 -12.73 -7.25
N GLU A 120 0.87 -12.58 -8.50
CA GLU A 120 1.75 -12.30 -9.64
C GLU A 120 2.46 -10.95 -9.47
N PHE A 121 1.74 -9.97 -8.94
CA PHE A 121 2.27 -8.64 -8.68
C PHE A 121 3.38 -8.66 -7.63
N MET A 122 3.21 -9.44 -6.55
CA MET A 122 4.24 -9.67 -5.55
C MET A 122 5.47 -10.36 -6.14
N HIS A 123 5.29 -11.37 -6.99
CA HIS A 123 6.40 -12.03 -7.67
C HIS A 123 7.19 -11.06 -8.56
N TRP A 124 6.48 -10.23 -9.32
CA TRP A 124 7.13 -9.21 -10.16
C TRP A 124 7.91 -8.19 -9.33
N PHE A 125 7.35 -7.75 -8.18
CA PHE A 125 8.04 -6.80 -7.32
C PHE A 125 9.22 -7.40 -6.57
N VAL A 126 9.07 -8.58 -5.96
CA VAL A 126 10.03 -9.12 -5.01
C VAL A 126 11.16 -9.87 -5.71
N ALA A 127 10.84 -10.66 -6.72
CA ALA A 127 11.78 -11.53 -7.43
C ALA A 127 12.01 -11.16 -8.91
N GLY A 128 11.12 -10.35 -9.48
CA GLY A 128 11.26 -9.79 -10.82
C GLY A 128 11.90 -8.39 -10.81
N ASP A 129 11.54 -7.60 -11.82
CA ASP A 129 12.16 -6.27 -12.02
C ASP A 129 11.47 -5.12 -11.25
N GLY A 130 10.31 -5.34 -10.63
CA GLY A 130 9.47 -4.28 -10.10
C GLY A 130 10.17 -3.36 -9.12
N THR A 131 10.78 -3.91 -8.06
CA THR A 131 11.52 -3.12 -7.05
C THR A 131 12.74 -2.42 -7.64
N LYS A 132 13.47 -3.08 -8.54
CA LYS A 132 14.63 -2.48 -9.23
C LYS A 132 14.21 -1.26 -10.05
N LEU A 133 13.19 -1.41 -10.90
CA LEU A 133 12.69 -0.33 -11.76
C LEU A 133 12.13 0.84 -10.93
N LEU A 134 11.38 0.56 -9.87
CA LEU A 134 10.86 1.57 -8.96
C LEU A 134 12.02 2.35 -8.30
N THR A 135 13.02 1.64 -7.78
CA THR A 135 14.18 2.25 -7.12
C THR A 135 14.99 3.12 -8.09
N GLU A 136 15.25 2.62 -9.28
CA GLU A 136 15.98 3.38 -10.30
C GLU A 136 15.22 4.63 -10.73
N MET A 137 13.91 4.52 -10.99
CA MET A 137 13.09 5.67 -11.38
C MET A 137 13.06 6.72 -10.27
N ARG A 138 12.72 6.34 -9.02
CA ARG A 138 12.69 7.26 -7.87
C ARG A 138 14.03 7.97 -7.67
N SER A 139 15.12 7.20 -7.73
CA SER A 139 16.47 7.72 -7.54
C SER A 139 16.88 8.73 -8.62
N LYS A 140 16.64 8.39 -9.89
CA LYS A 140 17.10 9.19 -11.03
C LYS A 140 16.23 10.42 -11.28
N THR A 141 14.90 10.32 -11.10
CA THR A 141 13.96 11.38 -11.44
C THR A 141 13.55 12.25 -10.26
N GLN A 142 13.58 11.72 -9.03
CA GLN A 142 12.98 12.38 -7.87
C GLN A 142 13.96 12.57 -6.70
N LYS A 143 15.17 12.01 -6.75
CA LYS A 143 16.14 12.00 -5.65
C LYS A 143 15.58 11.34 -4.38
N LEU A 144 14.81 10.28 -4.57
CA LEU A 144 14.15 9.52 -3.52
C LEU A 144 14.60 8.05 -3.56
N HIS A 145 14.45 7.36 -2.42
CA HIS A 145 14.68 5.92 -2.30
C HIS A 145 13.41 5.24 -1.75
N PRO A 146 12.77 4.34 -2.51
CA PRO A 146 11.58 3.63 -2.09
C PRO A 146 11.93 2.34 -1.33
N VAL A 147 11.11 2.03 -0.36
CA VAL A 147 11.04 0.71 0.29
C VAL A 147 9.62 0.21 0.13
N VAL A 148 9.42 -0.93 -0.51
CA VAL A 148 8.10 -1.56 -0.64
C VAL A 148 7.63 -2.02 0.73
N THR A 149 6.42 -1.61 1.15
CA THR A 149 5.95 -1.81 2.52
C THR A 149 4.56 -2.40 2.64
N GLY A 150 3.85 -2.54 1.54
CA GLY A 150 2.49 -3.07 1.55
C GLY A 150 2.09 -3.60 0.20
N PHE A 151 1.41 -4.74 0.21
CA PHE A 151 0.65 -5.26 -0.92
C PHE A 151 -0.80 -5.41 -0.49
N GLY A 152 -1.71 -5.12 -1.39
CA GLY A 152 -3.13 -5.28 -1.14
C GLY A 152 -3.82 -6.12 -2.21
N PRO A 153 -4.89 -6.83 -1.80
CA PRO A 153 -5.70 -7.65 -2.69
C PRO A 153 -6.57 -6.80 -3.63
N THR A 154 -7.29 -7.49 -4.49
CA THR A 154 -8.30 -6.90 -5.38
C THR A 154 -9.30 -6.03 -4.62
N GLU A 155 -9.60 -4.88 -5.16
CA GLU A 155 -10.58 -3.93 -4.60
C GLU A 155 -12.03 -4.33 -4.94
N ILE A 156 -13.01 -3.69 -4.31
CA ILE A 156 -14.38 -3.66 -4.81
C ILE A 156 -14.42 -2.72 -6.02
N PHE A 157 -15.00 -3.16 -7.14
CA PHE A 157 -15.04 -2.35 -8.35
C PHE A 157 -15.68 -0.98 -8.12
N LEU A 158 -16.85 -0.98 -7.48
CA LEU A 158 -17.54 0.28 -7.18
C LEU A 158 -18.58 0.09 -6.07
N HIS A 159 -18.58 0.99 -5.10
CA HIS A 159 -19.73 1.29 -4.26
C HIS A 159 -20.54 2.37 -4.97
N SER A 160 -21.77 2.07 -5.43
CA SER A 160 -22.50 2.91 -6.38
C SER A 160 -23.96 3.16 -6.00
N HIS A 161 -24.45 4.34 -6.35
CA HIS A 161 -25.87 4.66 -6.33
C HIS A 161 -26.61 4.14 -7.57
N ARG A 162 -25.86 3.79 -8.64
CA ARG A 162 -26.38 3.28 -9.91
C ARG A 162 -25.93 1.85 -10.13
N LYS A 163 -26.77 1.06 -10.79
CA LYS A 163 -26.43 -0.31 -11.22
C LYS A 163 -25.45 -0.25 -12.39
N ILE A 164 -24.33 -0.93 -12.30
CA ILE A 164 -23.29 -0.95 -13.32
C ILE A 164 -22.94 -2.40 -13.67
N GLN A 165 -23.16 -2.79 -14.91
CA GLN A 165 -22.84 -4.12 -15.43
C GLN A 165 -21.96 -4.06 -16.68
N THR A 166 -22.05 -2.96 -17.42
CA THR A 166 -21.34 -2.74 -18.69
C THR A 166 -20.51 -1.45 -18.65
N ILE A 167 -19.61 -1.30 -19.61
CA ILE A 167 -18.84 -0.04 -19.78
C ILE A 167 -19.76 1.14 -20.09
N ALA A 168 -20.84 0.92 -20.83
CA ALA A 168 -21.79 1.97 -21.18
C ALA A 168 -22.47 2.59 -19.96
N ASP A 169 -22.68 1.80 -18.88
CA ASP A 169 -23.29 2.28 -17.63
C ASP A 169 -22.44 3.31 -16.89
N LEU A 170 -21.13 3.34 -17.16
CA LEU A 170 -20.21 4.31 -16.57
C LEU A 170 -20.33 5.73 -17.17
N LYS A 171 -20.93 5.84 -18.36
CA LYS A 171 -21.05 7.13 -19.07
C LYS A 171 -21.82 8.16 -18.25
N GLY A 172 -21.23 9.34 -18.11
CA GLY A 172 -21.78 10.47 -17.37
C GLY A 172 -21.72 10.33 -15.84
N MET A 173 -21.20 9.24 -15.29
CA MET A 173 -21.07 9.05 -13.84
C MET A 173 -19.95 9.90 -13.26
N LYS A 174 -20.23 10.53 -12.13
CA LYS A 174 -19.23 11.17 -11.28
C LYS A 174 -18.64 10.11 -10.34
N ILE A 175 -17.40 9.68 -10.60
CA ILE A 175 -16.77 8.59 -9.85
C ILE A 175 -15.53 9.09 -9.14
N ARG A 176 -15.46 8.89 -7.82
CA ARG A 176 -14.22 9.09 -7.09
C ARG A 176 -13.28 7.91 -7.36
N THR A 177 -12.10 8.24 -7.83
CA THR A 177 -11.03 7.28 -8.10
C THR A 177 -9.65 7.93 -8.01
N ALA A 178 -8.59 7.14 -8.21
CA ALA A 178 -7.21 7.62 -8.31
C ALA A 178 -6.42 6.78 -9.33
N GLY A 179 -5.20 7.23 -9.66
CA GLY A 179 -4.30 6.48 -10.53
C GLY A 179 -4.74 6.41 -11.99
N ALA A 180 -4.31 5.36 -12.70
CA ALA A 180 -4.59 5.18 -14.13
C ALA A 180 -6.08 5.02 -14.46
N TRP A 181 -6.86 4.48 -13.50
CA TRP A 181 -8.30 4.31 -13.70
C TRP A 181 -9.03 5.63 -13.92
N ALA A 182 -8.55 6.73 -13.32
CA ALA A 182 -9.12 8.06 -13.57
C ALA A 182 -9.02 8.47 -15.05
N ASP A 183 -7.88 8.22 -15.69
CA ASP A 183 -7.71 8.54 -17.12
C ASP A 183 -8.53 7.62 -18.02
N ILE A 184 -8.61 6.33 -17.70
CA ILE A 184 -9.41 5.35 -18.44
C ILE A 184 -10.90 5.66 -18.32
N LEU A 185 -11.39 6.04 -17.14
CA LEU A 185 -12.79 6.45 -16.94
C LEU A 185 -13.17 7.63 -17.82
N LYS A 186 -12.29 8.62 -18.04
CA LYS A 186 -12.54 9.73 -18.98
C LYS A 186 -12.73 9.22 -20.40
N GLN A 187 -11.94 8.23 -20.83
CA GLN A 187 -12.05 7.66 -22.19
C GLN A 187 -13.39 6.97 -22.43
N VAL A 188 -13.99 6.38 -21.37
CA VAL A 188 -15.32 5.76 -21.47
C VAL A 188 -16.47 6.71 -21.12
N GLY A 189 -16.18 8.01 -21.02
CA GLY A 189 -17.20 9.07 -20.86
C GLY A 189 -17.70 9.28 -19.44
N ALA A 190 -17.02 8.76 -18.41
CA ALA A 190 -17.28 9.10 -17.02
C ALA A 190 -16.58 10.41 -16.62
N SER A 191 -16.95 10.97 -15.45
CA SER A 191 -16.38 12.17 -14.84
C SER A 191 -15.63 11.79 -13.55
N PRO A 192 -14.36 11.34 -13.63
CA PRO A 192 -13.60 10.97 -12.45
C PRO A 192 -13.16 12.20 -11.65
N THR A 193 -13.10 12.04 -10.33
CA THR A 193 -12.53 13.02 -9.42
C THR A 193 -11.63 12.35 -8.39
N VAL A 194 -10.54 13.00 -8.01
CA VAL A 194 -9.62 12.51 -6.97
C VAL A 194 -9.93 13.24 -5.68
N LEU A 195 -10.36 12.50 -4.66
CA LEU A 195 -10.62 13.01 -3.31
C LEU A 195 -9.75 12.27 -2.29
N PRO A 196 -9.29 12.98 -1.25
CA PRO A 196 -8.62 12.35 -0.10
C PRO A 196 -9.55 11.31 0.56
N PRO A 197 -9.00 10.26 1.18
CA PRO A 197 -9.80 9.22 1.84
C PRO A 197 -10.82 9.74 2.85
N ALA A 198 -10.50 10.81 3.58
CA ALA A 198 -11.37 11.40 4.59
C ALA A 198 -12.66 12.03 4.02
N ASP A 199 -12.63 12.43 2.75
CA ASP A 199 -13.74 13.19 2.13
C ASP A 199 -14.71 12.28 1.36
N ILE A 200 -14.33 11.02 1.11
CA ILE A 200 -15.09 10.12 0.22
C ILE A 200 -16.48 9.82 0.76
N TYR A 201 -16.58 9.48 2.07
CA TYR A 201 -17.86 9.14 2.69
C TYR A 201 -18.89 10.27 2.49
N THR A 202 -18.52 11.49 2.86
CA THR A 202 -19.39 12.67 2.76
C THR A 202 -19.77 12.99 1.32
N ALA A 203 -18.81 12.86 0.37
CA ALA A 203 -19.07 13.10 -1.05
C ALA A 203 -20.08 12.08 -1.62
N LEU A 204 -19.97 10.80 -1.24
CA LEU A 204 -20.91 9.76 -1.65
C LEU A 204 -22.29 9.95 -1.01
N GLU A 205 -22.34 10.23 0.30
CA GLU A 205 -23.58 10.47 1.05
C GLU A 205 -24.37 11.64 0.49
N ARG A 206 -23.69 12.76 0.20
CA ARG A 206 -24.30 13.96 -0.37
C ARG A 206 -24.54 13.87 -1.88
N ARG A 207 -24.28 12.74 -2.50
CA ARG A 207 -24.43 12.53 -3.96
C ARG A 207 -23.64 13.54 -4.82
N VAL A 208 -22.53 14.07 -4.29
CA VAL A 208 -21.54 14.84 -5.07
C VAL A 208 -20.85 13.91 -6.07
N ILE A 209 -20.71 12.65 -5.71
CA ILE A 209 -20.28 11.55 -6.56
C ILE A 209 -21.35 10.46 -6.63
N ASP A 210 -21.46 9.81 -7.78
CA ASP A 210 -22.41 8.70 -8.02
C ASP A 210 -21.87 7.37 -7.51
N GLY A 211 -20.55 7.26 -7.37
CA GLY A 211 -19.88 6.07 -6.90
C GLY A 211 -18.42 6.31 -6.52
N THR A 212 -17.87 5.36 -5.78
CA THR A 212 -16.47 5.35 -5.37
C THR A 212 -15.90 3.94 -5.39
N GLU A 213 -14.67 3.83 -5.83
CA GLU A 213 -13.75 2.77 -5.46
C GLU A 213 -12.78 3.29 -4.39
N PHE A 214 -12.19 2.39 -3.63
CA PHE A 214 -11.12 2.78 -2.71
C PHE A 214 -10.36 1.57 -2.23
N THR A 215 -9.76 0.89 -2.01
CA THR A 215 -9.01 -0.26 -1.48
C THR A 215 -9.89 -1.49 -1.20
N SER A 216 -9.42 -2.37 -0.37
CA SER A 216 -9.99 -3.71 -0.15
C SER A 216 -11.31 -3.68 0.65
N PRO A 217 -12.12 -4.75 0.56
CA PRO A 217 -13.39 -4.90 1.27
C PRO A 217 -13.32 -4.60 2.77
N SER A 218 -12.27 -5.10 3.45
CA SER A 218 -12.09 -4.92 4.90
C SER A 218 -11.82 -3.48 5.33
N THR A 219 -11.29 -2.67 4.45
CA THR A 219 -11.14 -1.22 4.67
C THR A 219 -12.45 -0.50 4.34
N ASN A 220 -13.07 -0.82 3.21
CA ASN A 220 -14.28 -0.16 2.73
C ASN A 220 -15.46 -0.34 3.68
N ILE A 221 -15.59 -1.51 4.32
CA ILE A 221 -16.65 -1.75 5.30
C ILE A 221 -16.50 -0.83 6.53
N LYS A 222 -15.27 -0.57 6.98
CA LYS A 222 -14.98 0.34 8.10
C LYS A 222 -15.24 1.80 7.74
N LEU A 223 -15.04 2.18 6.48
CA LEU A 223 -15.37 3.51 5.96
C LEU A 223 -16.88 3.70 5.74
N GLY A 224 -17.66 2.63 5.77
CA GLY A 224 -19.13 2.70 5.78
C GLY A 224 -19.76 2.89 4.40
N PHE A 225 -19.03 2.76 3.29
CA PHE A 225 -19.57 2.99 1.94
C PHE A 225 -20.79 2.11 1.62
N HIS A 226 -20.78 0.85 2.09
CA HIS A 226 -21.91 -0.09 1.97
C HIS A 226 -23.19 0.39 2.66
N LYS A 227 -23.11 1.32 3.62
CA LYS A 227 -24.28 1.87 4.31
C LYS A 227 -25.01 2.92 3.48
N ILE A 228 -24.31 3.52 2.51
CA ILE A 228 -24.81 4.63 1.71
C ILE A 228 -25.08 4.19 0.27
N ALA A 229 -24.16 3.46 -0.33
CA ALA A 229 -24.29 2.95 -1.69
C ALA A 229 -25.37 1.86 -1.76
N LYS A 230 -26.23 1.92 -2.79
CA LYS A 230 -27.22 0.87 -3.04
C LYS A 230 -26.57 -0.39 -3.60
N TYR A 231 -25.60 -0.21 -4.51
CA TYR A 231 -24.98 -1.30 -5.25
C TYR A 231 -23.53 -1.51 -4.84
N ILE A 232 -23.14 -2.78 -4.74
CA ILE A 232 -21.75 -3.23 -4.63
C ILE A 232 -21.40 -3.95 -5.94
N VAL A 233 -20.53 -3.38 -6.73
CA VAL A 233 -20.15 -3.91 -8.04
C VAL A 233 -18.82 -4.67 -7.95
N VAL A 234 -18.77 -5.85 -8.56
CA VAL A 234 -17.62 -6.76 -8.59
C VAL A 234 -17.45 -7.37 -9.99
N PRO A 235 -16.30 -7.96 -10.33
CA PRO A 235 -15.04 -7.97 -9.62
C PRO A 235 -14.27 -6.66 -9.78
N GLY A 236 -13.33 -6.39 -8.87
CA GLY A 236 -12.49 -5.20 -8.86
C GLY A 236 -11.40 -5.18 -9.91
N ILE A 237 -11.75 -5.41 -11.15
CA ILE A 237 -10.83 -5.53 -12.30
C ILE A 237 -10.03 -4.24 -12.58
N HIS A 238 -10.49 -3.09 -12.10
CA HIS A 238 -9.81 -1.81 -12.21
C HIS A 238 -8.56 -1.73 -11.30
N SER A 239 -8.55 -2.48 -10.19
CA SER A 239 -7.46 -2.55 -9.22
C SER A 239 -7.34 -3.98 -8.68
N PRO A 240 -6.78 -4.91 -9.48
CA PRO A 240 -6.63 -6.32 -9.07
C PRO A 240 -5.58 -6.52 -7.98
N SER A 241 -4.72 -5.53 -7.77
CA SER A 241 -3.73 -5.45 -6.71
C SER A 241 -3.29 -4.02 -6.49
N HIS A 242 -2.65 -3.73 -5.36
CA HIS A 242 -2.00 -2.44 -5.13
C HIS A 242 -0.75 -2.59 -4.25
N MET A 243 0.12 -1.57 -4.29
CA MET A 243 1.34 -1.51 -3.50
C MET A 243 1.46 -0.16 -2.80
N ASN A 244 2.01 -0.18 -1.59
CA ASN A 244 2.40 1.01 -0.85
C ASN A 244 3.91 1.01 -0.60
N GLU A 245 4.49 2.19 -0.57
CA GLU A 245 5.92 2.40 -0.37
C GLU A 245 6.20 3.37 0.79
N ALA A 246 7.28 3.14 1.50
CA ALA A 246 7.93 4.15 2.35
C ALA A 246 9.07 4.78 1.55
N VAL A 247 8.95 6.06 1.26
CA VAL A 247 9.90 6.77 0.39
C VAL A 247 10.79 7.65 1.23
N PHE A 248 12.09 7.39 1.20
CA PHE A 248 13.12 8.14 1.91
C PHE A 248 13.73 9.23 1.03
N ASN A 249 14.21 10.32 1.64
CA ASN A 249 15.13 11.20 0.97
C ASN A 249 16.40 10.42 0.59
N GLN A 250 16.86 10.53 -0.65
CA GLN A 250 17.99 9.74 -1.16
C GLN A 250 19.30 10.03 -0.42
N ALA A 251 19.54 11.27 -0.02
CA ALA A 251 20.75 11.62 0.74
C ALA A 251 20.70 11.00 2.14
N THR A 252 19.56 11.12 2.82
CA THR A 252 19.31 10.46 4.11
C THR A 252 19.49 8.94 4.02
N TRP A 253 18.91 8.31 2.98
CA TRP A 253 19.09 6.87 2.76
C TRP A 253 20.56 6.48 2.57
N LYS A 254 21.30 7.21 1.75
CA LYS A 254 22.72 6.95 1.47
C LYS A 254 23.63 7.17 2.68
N SER A 255 23.25 8.01 3.63
CA SER A 255 24.02 8.23 4.87
C SER A 255 23.88 7.10 5.88
N LEU A 256 22.88 6.20 5.71
CA LEU A 256 22.72 5.05 6.58
C LEU A 256 23.76 3.97 6.31
N PRO A 257 24.28 3.28 7.33
CA PRO A 257 25.09 2.09 7.16
C PRO A 257 24.35 1.03 6.33
N LYS A 258 25.09 0.27 5.51
CA LYS A 258 24.53 -0.77 4.63
C LYS A 258 23.64 -1.75 5.40
N LYS A 259 24.09 -2.19 6.58
CA LYS A 259 23.32 -3.06 7.47
C LYS A 259 21.93 -2.48 7.81
N ILE A 260 21.86 -1.20 8.14
CA ILE A 260 20.59 -0.51 8.48
C ILE A 260 19.69 -0.42 7.25
N GLN A 261 20.25 -0.13 6.08
CA GLN A 261 19.49 -0.11 4.82
C GLN A 261 18.87 -1.49 4.53
N GLU A 262 19.64 -2.56 4.70
CA GLU A 262 19.17 -3.94 4.50
C GLU A 262 18.09 -4.32 5.52
N GLN A 263 18.25 -3.97 6.78
CA GLN A 263 17.25 -4.20 7.83
C GLN A 263 15.94 -3.44 7.56
N ILE A 264 16.00 -2.19 7.14
CA ILE A 264 14.80 -1.41 6.77
C ILE A 264 14.12 -2.02 5.53
N THR A 265 14.89 -2.44 4.55
CA THR A 265 14.36 -3.11 3.34
C THR A 265 13.66 -4.43 3.69
N ALA A 266 14.30 -5.26 4.52
CA ALA A 266 13.71 -6.50 5.01
C ALA A 266 12.44 -6.24 5.85
N ALA A 267 12.44 -5.21 6.69
CA ALA A 267 11.27 -4.79 7.46
C ALA A 267 10.11 -4.37 6.56
N GLY A 268 10.40 -3.71 5.43
CA GLY A 268 9.41 -3.37 4.41
C GLY A 268 8.76 -4.59 3.80
N LEU A 269 9.54 -5.57 3.36
CA LEU A 269 9.03 -6.82 2.79
C LEU A 269 8.22 -7.63 3.81
N TYR A 270 8.72 -7.76 5.04
CA TYR A 270 8.00 -8.41 6.13
C TYR A 270 6.65 -7.74 6.41
N ALA A 271 6.62 -6.41 6.48
CA ALA A 271 5.39 -5.65 6.66
C ALA A 271 4.44 -5.85 5.47
N GLY A 272 4.96 -5.80 4.24
CA GLY A 272 4.21 -5.98 3.00
C GLY A 272 3.54 -7.34 2.91
N PHE A 273 4.29 -8.40 3.15
CA PHE A 273 3.76 -9.77 3.18
C PHE A 273 2.71 -9.95 4.28
N GLY A 274 3.02 -9.53 5.50
CA GLY A 274 2.07 -9.63 6.62
C GLY A 274 0.79 -8.82 6.41
N THR A 275 0.86 -7.70 5.69
CA THR A 275 -0.33 -6.91 5.30
C THR A 275 -1.17 -7.67 4.29
N ALA A 276 -0.55 -8.24 3.25
CA ALA A 276 -1.24 -9.01 2.22
C ALA A 276 -2.00 -10.20 2.81
N MET A 277 -1.34 -10.99 3.66
CA MET A 277 -1.95 -12.16 4.29
C MET A 277 -3.10 -11.79 5.22
N LYS A 278 -2.92 -10.74 6.03
CA LYS A 278 -3.97 -10.26 6.92
C LYS A 278 -5.17 -9.70 6.15
N ALA A 279 -4.93 -8.94 5.10
CA ALA A 279 -5.98 -8.35 4.29
C ALA A 279 -6.89 -9.44 3.68
N GLY A 280 -6.33 -10.53 3.14
CA GLY A 280 -7.12 -11.63 2.59
C GLY A 280 -8.12 -12.21 3.60
N VAL A 281 -7.67 -12.48 4.84
CA VAL A 281 -8.55 -13.00 5.90
C VAL A 281 -9.59 -11.97 6.35
N ASP A 282 -9.18 -10.71 6.50
CA ASP A 282 -10.10 -9.63 6.92
C ASP A 282 -11.16 -9.35 5.84
N ASP A 283 -10.78 -9.48 4.56
CA ASP A 283 -11.69 -9.27 3.43
C ASP A 283 -12.77 -10.35 3.34
N LEU A 284 -12.46 -11.62 3.63
CA LEU A 284 -13.48 -12.67 3.72
C LEU A 284 -14.57 -12.31 4.74
N LYS A 285 -14.17 -11.85 5.94
CA LYS A 285 -15.12 -11.42 6.99
C LYS A 285 -15.93 -10.20 6.57
N ALA A 286 -15.30 -9.25 5.87
CA ALA A 286 -15.97 -8.06 5.40
C ALA A 286 -16.99 -8.40 4.31
N MET A 287 -16.61 -9.25 3.34
CA MET A 287 -17.49 -9.72 2.28
C MET A 287 -18.68 -10.49 2.85
N GLU A 288 -18.45 -11.40 3.80
CA GLU A 288 -19.53 -12.11 4.50
C GLU A 288 -20.49 -11.14 5.20
N THR A 289 -19.96 -10.11 5.86
CA THR A 289 -20.80 -9.11 6.53
C THR A 289 -21.62 -8.29 5.54
N MET A 290 -21.00 -7.83 4.46
CA MET A 290 -21.68 -7.04 3.43
C MET A 290 -22.71 -7.87 2.65
N SER A 291 -22.45 -9.17 2.43
CA SER A 291 -23.40 -10.04 1.71
C SER A 291 -24.72 -10.27 2.47
N LYS A 292 -24.71 -10.14 3.80
CA LYS A 292 -25.89 -10.18 4.67
C LYS A 292 -26.59 -8.83 4.79
N GLY A 293 -26.04 -7.78 4.18
CA GLY A 293 -26.56 -6.41 4.21
C GLY A 293 -27.71 -6.18 3.23
N LYS A 294 -28.07 -4.90 3.06
CA LYS A 294 -29.16 -4.47 2.18
C LYS A 294 -28.71 -4.12 0.75
N ASN A 295 -27.41 -4.28 0.47
CA ASN A 295 -26.85 -3.89 -0.82
C ASN A 295 -27.24 -4.90 -1.91
N GLU A 296 -27.53 -4.41 -3.09
CA GLU A 296 -27.66 -5.23 -4.29
C GLU A 296 -26.26 -5.50 -4.87
N TRP A 297 -25.87 -6.77 -4.97
CA TRP A 297 -24.61 -7.18 -5.58
C TRP A 297 -24.78 -7.26 -7.09
N VAL A 298 -23.82 -6.67 -7.79
CA VAL A 298 -23.83 -6.58 -9.27
C VAL A 298 -22.50 -7.09 -9.81
N SER A 299 -22.58 -8.05 -10.70
CA SER A 299 -21.39 -8.51 -11.43
C SER A 299 -21.26 -7.77 -12.78
N LEU A 300 -20.04 -7.32 -13.09
CA LEU A 300 -19.69 -6.87 -14.41
C LEU A 300 -19.82 -8.04 -15.41
N THR A 301 -20.33 -7.77 -16.60
CA THR A 301 -20.34 -8.75 -17.69
C THR A 301 -18.92 -9.16 -18.08
N ALA A 302 -18.76 -10.36 -18.68
CA ALA A 302 -17.47 -10.82 -19.16
C ALA A 302 -16.86 -9.85 -20.18
N ASP A 303 -17.67 -9.30 -21.07
CA ASP A 303 -17.24 -8.31 -22.08
C ASP A 303 -16.76 -7.02 -21.43
N ALA A 304 -17.46 -6.53 -20.39
CA ALA A 304 -17.02 -5.34 -19.64
C ALA A 304 -15.67 -5.59 -18.95
N GLN A 305 -15.51 -6.75 -18.32
CA GLN A 305 -14.25 -7.13 -17.70
C GLN A 305 -13.11 -7.21 -18.71
N GLN A 306 -13.34 -7.85 -19.88
CA GLN A 306 -12.32 -7.94 -20.92
C GLN A 306 -11.97 -6.56 -21.48
N LYS A 307 -12.98 -5.73 -21.75
CA LYS A 307 -12.73 -4.36 -22.24
C LYS A 307 -11.93 -3.52 -21.26
N ILE A 308 -12.16 -3.64 -19.94
CA ILE A 308 -11.37 -2.94 -18.92
C ILE A 308 -9.90 -3.40 -18.94
N LYS A 309 -9.65 -4.72 -19.11
CA LYS A 309 -8.28 -5.26 -19.24
C LYS A 309 -7.57 -4.67 -20.46
N ASP A 310 -8.26 -4.64 -21.59
CA ASP A 310 -7.71 -4.11 -22.84
C ASP A 310 -7.37 -2.61 -22.68
N LEU A 311 -8.29 -1.82 -22.14
CA LEU A 311 -8.10 -0.39 -21.89
C LEU A 311 -6.91 -0.11 -20.96
N GLY A 312 -6.71 -0.93 -19.92
CA GLY A 312 -5.56 -0.80 -19.05
C GLY A 312 -4.23 -1.05 -19.75
N ARG A 313 -4.18 -2.07 -20.59
CA ARG A 313 -2.99 -2.40 -21.39
C ARG A 313 -2.74 -1.33 -22.48
N GLU A 314 -3.77 -0.92 -23.20
CA GLU A 314 -3.72 0.16 -24.18
C GLU A 314 -3.20 1.46 -23.54
N TRP A 315 -3.76 1.87 -22.41
CA TRP A 315 -3.31 3.06 -21.66
C TRP A 315 -1.82 2.98 -21.34
N SER A 316 -1.34 1.81 -20.89
CA SER A 316 0.06 1.63 -20.52
C SER A 316 1.01 1.89 -21.70
N PHE A 317 0.73 1.34 -22.87
CA PHE A 317 1.58 1.49 -24.04
C PHE A 317 1.41 2.86 -24.71
N ASP A 318 0.22 3.45 -24.69
CA ASP A 318 0.00 4.83 -25.12
C ASP A 318 0.79 5.84 -24.28
N GLN A 319 0.78 5.68 -22.95
CA GLN A 319 1.61 6.50 -22.07
C GLN A 319 3.11 6.25 -22.33
N ALA A 320 3.52 5.02 -22.57
CA ALA A 320 4.90 4.69 -22.90
C ALA A 320 5.36 5.43 -24.16
N LYS A 321 4.54 5.42 -25.23
CA LYS A 321 4.81 6.17 -26.47
C LYS A 321 4.88 7.68 -26.24
N LYS A 322 3.90 8.25 -25.49
CA LYS A 322 3.85 9.69 -25.19
C LYS A 322 5.04 10.14 -24.35
N GLN A 323 5.47 9.36 -23.36
CA GLN A 323 6.60 9.70 -22.50
C GLN A 323 7.95 9.53 -23.23
N SER A 324 8.10 8.48 -24.02
CA SER A 324 9.31 8.28 -24.85
C SER A 324 9.52 9.43 -25.84
N ALA A 325 8.46 9.94 -26.46
CA ALA A 325 8.52 11.11 -27.35
C ALA A 325 9.00 12.39 -26.62
N LYS A 326 8.84 12.45 -25.28
CA LYS A 326 9.35 13.54 -24.43
C LYS A 326 10.75 13.24 -23.83
N GLY A 327 11.41 12.16 -24.26
CA GLY A 327 12.70 11.74 -23.73
C GLY A 327 12.65 11.03 -22.38
N ASN A 328 11.44 10.71 -21.85
CA ASN A 328 11.29 9.95 -20.62
C ASN A 328 11.10 8.44 -20.91
N PRO A 329 12.11 7.59 -20.62
CA PRO A 329 12.07 6.16 -20.96
C PRO A 329 11.35 5.29 -19.93
N TRP A 330 10.94 5.87 -18.77
CA TRP A 330 10.53 5.04 -17.62
C TRP A 330 9.25 4.29 -17.89
N MET A 331 8.24 4.96 -18.44
CA MET A 331 6.98 4.30 -18.72
C MET A 331 7.13 3.12 -19.69
N ALA A 332 7.96 3.24 -20.72
CA ALA A 332 8.22 2.16 -21.66
C ALA A 332 8.94 0.96 -20.99
N LYS A 333 9.95 1.23 -20.16
CA LYS A 333 10.68 0.20 -19.42
C LYS A 333 9.77 -0.54 -18.44
N VAL A 334 8.99 0.20 -17.67
CA VAL A 334 8.12 -0.36 -16.63
C VAL A 334 6.96 -1.13 -17.26
N ALA A 335 6.28 -0.59 -18.29
CA ALA A 335 5.21 -1.27 -19.00
C ALA A 335 5.70 -2.54 -19.69
N GLY A 336 6.86 -2.49 -20.36
CA GLY A 336 7.45 -3.66 -21.03
C GLY A 336 7.78 -4.79 -20.05
N SER A 337 8.41 -4.48 -18.91
CA SER A 337 8.69 -5.47 -17.86
C SER A 337 7.42 -6.04 -17.24
N TYR A 338 6.47 -5.17 -16.85
CA TYR A 338 5.21 -5.55 -16.20
C TYR A 338 4.36 -6.48 -17.07
N TRP A 339 4.02 -6.04 -18.29
CA TRP A 339 3.17 -6.81 -19.18
C TRP A 339 3.88 -8.05 -19.73
N GLY A 340 5.20 -7.98 -19.98
CA GLY A 340 6.01 -9.14 -20.36
C GLY A 340 6.07 -10.21 -19.27
N PHE A 341 6.13 -9.81 -17.99
CA PHE A 341 6.03 -10.72 -16.86
C PHE A 341 4.62 -11.35 -16.79
N TYR A 342 3.58 -10.54 -16.89
CA TYR A 342 2.19 -11.00 -16.84
C TYR A 342 1.85 -11.99 -17.94
N ASP A 343 2.29 -11.73 -19.19
CA ASP A 343 2.06 -12.63 -20.32
C ASP A 343 2.77 -13.98 -20.11
N ARG A 344 4.02 -13.96 -19.60
CA ARG A 344 4.74 -15.20 -19.24
C ARG A 344 4.04 -15.95 -18.11
N TRP A 345 3.56 -15.26 -17.11
CA TRP A 345 2.82 -15.88 -16.00
C TRP A 345 1.54 -16.55 -16.50
N LYS A 346 0.75 -15.86 -17.31
CA LYS A 346 -0.46 -16.44 -17.93
C LYS A 346 -0.17 -17.65 -18.79
N LYS A 347 0.94 -17.66 -19.49
CA LYS A 347 1.31 -18.78 -20.37
C LYS A 347 1.86 -19.98 -19.61
N TYR A 348 2.67 -19.77 -18.59
CA TYR A 348 3.44 -20.81 -17.93
C TYR A 348 3.10 -21.01 -16.45
N GLY A 349 2.44 -20.09 -15.80
CA GLY A 349 2.10 -20.14 -14.37
C GLY A 349 0.83 -20.92 -14.05
N THR A 350 0.03 -21.24 -15.05
CA THR A 350 -1.28 -21.91 -14.91
C THR A 350 -1.22 -23.30 -14.29
N TYR A 351 -0.03 -23.96 -14.26
CA TYR A 351 0.14 -25.25 -13.60
C TYR A 351 -0.15 -25.20 -12.08
N ARG A 352 -0.23 -24.00 -11.49
CA ARG A 352 -0.52 -23.78 -10.06
C ARG A 352 -2.01 -23.76 -9.75
N HIS A 353 -2.85 -23.60 -10.78
CA HIS A 353 -4.30 -23.49 -10.63
C HIS A 353 -4.93 -24.60 -11.46
N ASN A 354 -5.58 -25.54 -10.81
CA ASN A 354 -6.40 -26.58 -11.43
C ASN A 354 -7.77 -26.01 -11.77
#